data_ef0df472363ada2c659940edb683e1e9
#
_entry.id   ef0df472363ada2c659940edb683e1e9
#
_cell.length_a   1.000
_cell.length_b   1.000
_cell.length_c   1.000
_cell.angle_alpha   90.00
_cell.angle_beta   90.00
_cell.angle_gamma   90.00
#
_symmetry.space_group_name_H-M   'P 1'
#
loop_
_entity.id
_entity.type
_entity.pdbx_description
1 polymer ?
#
loop_
_entity_poly.entity_id
_entity_poly.type
_entity_poly.pdbx_seq_one_letter_code
_entity_poly.pdbx_strand_id
1 'polypeptide(L)'
;MLIGLTGRNAAGKGEVAKYLQTKSFYYYSLSDAIRDEVRARKLQVSREVLIQVGNELRQRFGPSILADRIVELTQPDRNYVIDSIRNPAEVAALRKACKDFKLIRIDAPLEARFERTVARRRENDPVTFEAFVALDNREAAGDATSQNLAEVEMLADEILVNDASLEELRPKIDVLVGRLLTQDQRPGWDQYFMDIARVVASRSNCMKRKVAAVIVLDKRIISTGYNGTPRGTKNCNEGGCPRCNNMAPSGTSLDECLCSHGEENAIVQASYHGVSLKDATIYSTFAPCLMCAKMIINSGIREVVYNLNYPLNDSAFRLFKEAGIATRQLKLTT
;
A
#
# COMPACT_ATOMS: atom_id res chain seq x y z
N MET A 1 -0.85 -4.56 -5.88
CA MET A 1 -1.46 -3.62 -6.83
C MET A 1 -2.90 -3.99 -7.11
N LEU A 2 -3.77 -2.99 -7.28
CA LEU A 2 -5.17 -3.20 -7.61
C LEU A 2 -5.53 -2.33 -8.82
N ILE A 3 -5.94 -2.97 -9.93
CA ILE A 3 -6.34 -2.31 -11.17
C ILE A 3 -7.86 -2.36 -11.28
N GLY A 4 -8.49 -1.20 -11.38
CA GLY A 4 -9.91 -1.08 -11.72
C GLY A 4 -10.10 -0.88 -13.22
N LEU A 5 -11.09 -1.52 -13.81
CA LEU A 5 -11.47 -1.32 -15.20
C LEU A 5 -12.83 -0.64 -15.29
N THR A 6 -12.86 0.46 -16.05
CA THR A 6 -14.09 1.16 -16.42
C THR A 6 -14.13 1.42 -17.91
N GLY A 7 -15.23 1.92 -18.40
CA GLY A 7 -15.46 2.24 -19.83
C GLY A 7 -16.75 1.66 -20.38
N ARG A 8 -17.14 2.17 -21.54
CA ARG A 8 -18.39 1.88 -22.21
C ARG A 8 -18.61 0.39 -22.52
N ASN A 9 -19.84 0.05 -22.83
CA ASN A 9 -20.18 -1.32 -23.26
C ASN A 9 -19.41 -1.70 -24.54
N ALA A 10 -18.96 -2.97 -24.61
CA ALA A 10 -18.15 -3.52 -25.72
C ALA A 10 -16.79 -2.82 -25.98
N ALA A 11 -16.31 -1.96 -25.07
CA ALA A 11 -14.97 -1.36 -25.18
C ALA A 11 -13.81 -2.37 -25.05
N GLY A 12 -14.07 -3.59 -24.54
CA GLY A 12 -13.06 -4.65 -24.41
C GLY A 12 -12.51 -4.87 -23.02
N LYS A 13 -13.16 -4.34 -21.97
CA LYS A 13 -12.76 -4.55 -20.55
C LYS A 13 -12.50 -6.02 -20.21
N GLY A 14 -13.40 -6.91 -20.63
CA GLY A 14 -13.27 -8.35 -20.39
C GLY A 14 -12.04 -8.97 -21.06
N GLU A 15 -11.61 -8.49 -22.21
CA GLU A 15 -10.40 -8.98 -22.88
C GLU A 15 -9.14 -8.49 -22.16
N VAL A 16 -9.14 -7.24 -21.68
CA VAL A 16 -8.06 -6.70 -20.83
C VAL A 16 -7.98 -7.50 -19.54
N ALA A 17 -9.12 -7.76 -18.87
CA ALA A 17 -9.16 -8.55 -17.64
C ALA A 17 -8.65 -9.98 -17.84
N LYS A 18 -9.10 -10.67 -18.90
CA LYS A 18 -8.60 -12.02 -19.25
C LYS A 18 -7.09 -12.02 -19.50
N TYR A 19 -6.57 -11.02 -20.21
CA TYR A 19 -5.15 -10.93 -20.47
C TYR A 19 -4.36 -10.70 -19.18
N LEU A 20 -4.83 -9.84 -18.29
CA LEU A 20 -4.20 -9.62 -16.98
C LEU A 20 -4.23 -10.88 -16.10
N GLN A 21 -5.26 -11.71 -16.18
CA GLN A 21 -5.27 -13.02 -15.51
C GLN A 21 -4.11 -13.91 -15.98
N THR A 22 -3.72 -13.87 -17.23
CA THR A 22 -2.52 -14.59 -17.72
C THR A 22 -1.20 -14.03 -17.15
N LYS A 23 -1.22 -12.82 -16.57
CA LYS A 23 -0.10 -12.13 -15.94
C LYS A 23 -0.16 -12.19 -14.41
N SER A 24 -0.82 -13.20 -13.85
CA SER A 24 -0.96 -13.44 -12.40
C SER A 24 -1.77 -12.39 -11.64
N PHE A 25 -2.73 -11.74 -12.31
CA PHE A 25 -3.75 -10.94 -11.65
C PHE A 25 -4.96 -11.79 -11.30
N TYR A 26 -5.44 -11.69 -10.07
CA TYR A 26 -6.72 -12.25 -9.67
C TYR A 26 -7.85 -11.37 -10.18
N TYR A 27 -8.90 -11.99 -10.71
CA TYR A 27 -10.02 -11.27 -11.30
C TYR A 27 -11.23 -11.25 -10.38
N TYR A 28 -11.82 -10.08 -10.23
CA TYR A 28 -13.15 -9.88 -9.66
C TYR A 28 -13.97 -8.96 -10.55
N SER A 29 -15.30 -9.13 -10.49
CA SER A 29 -16.22 -8.24 -11.18
C SER A 29 -17.33 -7.78 -10.25
N LEU A 30 -17.57 -6.47 -10.17
CA LEU A 30 -18.70 -5.92 -9.41
C LEU A 30 -20.04 -6.44 -9.93
N SER A 31 -20.14 -6.73 -11.22
CA SER A 31 -21.35 -7.31 -11.81
C SER A 31 -21.55 -8.78 -11.44
N ASP A 32 -20.49 -9.52 -11.14
CA ASP A 32 -20.61 -10.91 -10.69
C ASP A 32 -21.12 -10.96 -9.25
N ALA A 33 -20.71 -10.04 -8.38
CA ALA A 33 -21.26 -9.89 -7.04
C ALA A 33 -22.79 -9.65 -7.07
N ILE A 34 -23.28 -8.89 -8.06
CA ILE A 34 -24.74 -8.72 -8.27
C ILE A 34 -25.39 -10.02 -8.78
N ARG A 35 -24.73 -10.75 -9.70
CA ARG A 35 -25.25 -12.04 -10.22
C ARG A 35 -25.38 -13.07 -9.11
N ASP A 36 -24.43 -13.12 -8.22
CA ASP A 36 -24.47 -14.04 -7.08
C ASP A 36 -25.62 -13.70 -6.12
N GLU A 37 -25.88 -12.42 -5.88
CA GLU A 37 -27.05 -11.97 -5.13
C GLU A 37 -28.36 -12.36 -5.82
N VAL A 38 -28.47 -12.16 -7.15
CA VAL A 38 -29.65 -12.56 -7.95
C VAL A 38 -29.87 -14.05 -7.86
N ARG A 39 -28.82 -14.87 -7.96
CA ARG A 39 -28.90 -16.33 -7.79
C ARG A 39 -29.32 -16.72 -6.38
N ALA A 40 -28.74 -16.07 -5.36
CA ALA A 40 -29.11 -16.34 -3.96
C ALA A 40 -30.58 -16.04 -3.69
N ARG A 41 -31.14 -15.01 -4.34
CA ARG A 41 -32.58 -14.69 -4.31
C ARG A 41 -33.45 -15.56 -5.21
N LYS A 42 -32.85 -16.51 -5.94
CA LYS A 42 -33.55 -17.40 -6.91
C LYS A 42 -34.31 -16.65 -8.02
N LEU A 43 -33.83 -15.48 -8.38
CA LEU A 43 -34.38 -14.67 -9.49
C LEU A 43 -33.77 -15.11 -10.82
N GLN A 44 -34.53 -14.94 -11.90
CA GLN A 44 -34.00 -15.16 -13.25
C GLN A 44 -33.00 -14.06 -13.59
N VAL A 45 -31.81 -14.43 -14.08
CA VAL A 45 -30.77 -13.47 -14.46
C VAL A 45 -31.17 -12.79 -15.76
N SER A 46 -31.54 -11.52 -15.70
CA SER A 46 -31.72 -10.62 -16.85
C SER A 46 -30.97 -9.30 -16.59
N ARG A 47 -30.78 -8.49 -17.63
CA ARG A 47 -30.13 -7.18 -17.49
C ARG A 47 -30.89 -6.24 -16.55
N GLU A 48 -32.21 -6.23 -16.68
CA GLU A 48 -33.13 -5.41 -15.86
C GLU A 48 -33.02 -5.83 -14.40
N VAL A 49 -33.06 -7.13 -14.10
CA VAL A 49 -32.93 -7.67 -12.74
C VAL A 49 -31.57 -7.34 -12.14
N LEU A 50 -30.48 -7.45 -12.92
CA LEU A 50 -29.13 -7.07 -12.45
C LEU A 50 -29.03 -5.59 -12.10
N ILE A 51 -29.64 -4.70 -12.92
CA ILE A 51 -29.68 -3.27 -12.63
C ILE A 51 -30.50 -3.00 -11.37
N GLN A 52 -31.70 -3.58 -11.28
CA GLN A 52 -32.58 -3.41 -10.13
C GLN A 52 -31.91 -3.86 -8.83
N VAL A 53 -31.39 -5.09 -8.78
CA VAL A 53 -30.73 -5.64 -7.59
C VAL A 53 -29.47 -4.83 -7.24
N GLY A 54 -28.69 -4.41 -8.23
CA GLY A 54 -27.52 -3.55 -8.01
C GLY A 54 -27.90 -2.20 -7.37
N ASN A 55 -28.99 -1.58 -7.83
CA ASN A 55 -29.51 -0.32 -7.26
C ASN A 55 -30.08 -0.53 -5.85
N GLU A 56 -30.84 -1.62 -5.62
CA GLU A 56 -31.33 -1.98 -4.28
C GLU A 56 -30.18 -2.18 -3.28
N LEU A 57 -29.12 -2.88 -3.67
CA LEU A 57 -27.95 -3.06 -2.81
C LEU A 57 -27.29 -1.73 -2.46
N ARG A 58 -27.13 -0.83 -3.44
CA ARG A 58 -26.55 0.50 -3.20
C ARG A 58 -27.43 1.37 -2.33
N GLN A 59 -28.75 1.35 -2.53
CA GLN A 59 -29.70 2.10 -1.70
C GLN A 59 -29.72 1.60 -0.25
N ARG A 60 -29.65 0.28 -0.04
CA ARG A 60 -29.75 -0.33 1.28
C ARG A 60 -28.45 -0.27 2.08
N PHE A 61 -27.32 -0.44 1.44
CA PHE A 61 -26.02 -0.62 2.10
C PHE A 61 -24.97 0.45 1.76
N GLY A 62 -25.34 1.42 0.92
CA GLY A 62 -24.47 2.50 0.46
C GLY A 62 -23.93 2.28 -0.97
N PRO A 63 -23.57 3.37 -1.66
CA PRO A 63 -23.21 3.33 -3.09
C PRO A 63 -21.90 2.58 -3.36
N SER A 64 -21.04 2.35 -2.37
CA SER A 64 -19.77 1.61 -2.48
C SER A 64 -19.87 0.11 -2.19
N ILE A 65 -21.05 -0.39 -1.76
CA ILE A 65 -21.21 -1.75 -1.22
C ILE A 65 -20.59 -2.86 -2.07
N LEU A 66 -20.64 -2.75 -3.40
CA LEU A 66 -20.08 -3.75 -4.28
C LEU A 66 -18.55 -3.77 -4.23
N ALA A 67 -17.94 -2.59 -4.16
CA ALA A 67 -16.49 -2.45 -4.00
C ALA A 67 -16.05 -2.91 -2.60
N ASP A 68 -16.79 -2.54 -1.56
CA ASP A 68 -16.47 -2.92 -0.17
C ASP A 68 -16.43 -4.44 -0.01
N ARG A 69 -17.43 -5.17 -0.57
CA ARG A 69 -17.45 -6.64 -0.58
C ARG A 69 -16.23 -7.25 -1.28
N ILE A 70 -15.75 -6.64 -2.38
CA ILE A 70 -14.56 -7.15 -3.07
C ILE A 70 -13.29 -6.84 -2.29
N VAL A 71 -13.19 -5.67 -1.67
CA VAL A 71 -12.04 -5.30 -0.83
C VAL A 71 -11.80 -6.33 0.28
N GLU A 72 -12.88 -6.84 0.91
CA GLU A 72 -12.78 -7.89 1.92
C GLU A 72 -12.16 -9.20 1.41
N LEU A 73 -12.22 -9.46 0.10
CA LEU A 73 -11.64 -10.65 -0.52
C LEU A 73 -10.19 -10.45 -0.99
N THR A 74 -9.68 -9.20 -0.96
CA THR A 74 -8.33 -8.91 -1.44
C THR A 74 -7.28 -9.12 -0.35
N GLN A 75 -6.07 -9.54 -0.76
CA GLN A 75 -4.90 -9.72 0.09
C GLN A 75 -3.80 -8.74 -0.35
N PRO A 76 -3.05 -8.13 0.59
CA PRO A 76 -2.06 -7.07 0.27
C PRO A 76 -0.91 -7.51 -0.63
N ASP A 77 -0.58 -8.80 -0.63
CA ASP A 77 0.55 -9.41 -1.34
C ASP A 77 0.23 -9.87 -2.77
N ARG A 78 -0.99 -9.59 -3.25
CA ARG A 78 -1.46 -10.06 -4.57
C ARG A 78 -1.89 -8.92 -5.47
N ASN A 79 -1.83 -9.19 -6.78
CA ASN A 79 -2.32 -8.27 -7.80
C ASN A 79 -3.75 -8.63 -8.20
N TYR A 80 -4.61 -7.63 -8.31
CA TYR A 80 -6.02 -7.80 -8.66
C TYR A 80 -6.43 -6.93 -9.82
N VAL A 81 -7.34 -7.43 -10.64
CA VAL A 81 -8.09 -6.65 -11.63
C VAL A 81 -9.58 -6.73 -11.30
N ILE A 82 -10.19 -5.58 -11.12
CA ILE A 82 -11.62 -5.42 -10.79
C ILE A 82 -12.32 -4.79 -11.98
N ASP A 83 -13.25 -5.52 -12.57
CA ASP A 83 -14.05 -5.07 -13.71
C ASP A 83 -15.42 -4.52 -13.28
N SER A 84 -16.02 -3.80 -14.19
CA SER A 84 -17.41 -3.29 -14.08
C SER A 84 -17.61 -2.21 -13.01
N ILE A 85 -16.61 -1.38 -12.77
CA ILE A 85 -16.72 -0.21 -11.88
C ILE A 85 -17.57 0.85 -12.61
N ARG A 86 -18.67 1.29 -11.97
CA ARG A 86 -19.68 2.15 -12.60
C ARG A 86 -20.22 3.27 -11.70
N ASN A 87 -19.74 3.36 -10.45
CA ASN A 87 -20.15 4.41 -9.52
C ASN A 87 -18.91 5.09 -8.90
N PRO A 88 -18.87 6.42 -8.79
CA PRO A 88 -17.74 7.14 -8.18
C PRO A 88 -17.43 6.71 -6.74
N ALA A 89 -18.44 6.32 -5.96
CA ALA A 89 -18.25 5.83 -4.60
C ALA A 89 -17.49 4.48 -4.56
N GLU A 90 -17.65 3.64 -5.60
CA GLU A 90 -16.87 2.40 -5.75
C GLU A 90 -15.38 2.74 -5.95
N VAL A 91 -15.07 3.74 -6.78
CA VAL A 91 -13.70 4.24 -6.98
C VAL A 91 -13.10 4.78 -5.69
N ALA A 92 -13.87 5.59 -4.95
CA ALA A 92 -13.43 6.16 -3.68
C ALA A 92 -13.13 5.07 -2.62
N ALA A 93 -13.98 4.04 -2.53
CA ALA A 93 -13.78 2.91 -1.63
C ALA A 93 -12.51 2.12 -1.97
N LEU A 94 -12.28 1.82 -3.26
CA LEU A 94 -11.09 1.12 -3.74
C LEU A 94 -9.81 1.93 -3.51
N ARG A 95 -9.83 3.24 -3.75
CA ARG A 95 -8.69 4.14 -3.46
C ARG A 95 -8.38 4.23 -1.96
N LYS A 96 -9.41 4.21 -1.12
CA LYS A 96 -9.24 4.21 0.34
C LYS A 96 -8.64 2.89 0.84
N ALA A 97 -9.05 1.76 0.28
CA ALA A 97 -8.60 0.44 0.68
C ALA A 97 -7.19 0.11 0.19
N CYS A 98 -6.81 0.61 -0.98
CA CYS A 98 -5.53 0.30 -1.61
C CYS A 98 -4.89 1.59 -2.16
N LYS A 99 -3.76 2.01 -1.55
CA LYS A 99 -3.00 3.19 -1.99
C LYS A 99 -2.51 3.06 -3.44
N ASP A 100 -2.27 1.82 -3.87
CA ASP A 100 -1.75 1.47 -5.20
C ASP A 100 -2.88 1.13 -6.19
N PHE A 101 -4.12 1.60 -5.91
CA PHE A 101 -5.23 1.46 -6.83
C PHE A 101 -5.07 2.39 -8.04
N LYS A 102 -5.25 1.83 -9.24
CA LYS A 102 -5.28 2.56 -10.50
C LYS A 102 -6.54 2.22 -11.28
N LEU A 103 -7.28 3.24 -11.66
CA LEU A 103 -8.46 3.11 -12.51
C LEU A 103 -8.06 3.29 -13.96
N ILE A 104 -8.26 2.27 -14.79
CA ILE A 104 -7.99 2.30 -16.23
C ILE A 104 -9.33 2.37 -16.98
N ARG A 105 -9.50 3.43 -17.74
CA ARG A 105 -10.60 3.54 -18.71
C ARG A 105 -10.21 2.82 -19.99
N ILE A 106 -11.02 1.83 -20.39
CA ILE A 106 -10.90 1.22 -21.70
C ILE A 106 -11.81 1.97 -22.66
N ASP A 107 -11.20 2.56 -23.66
CA ASP A 107 -11.90 3.33 -24.69
C ASP A 107 -11.83 2.63 -26.03
N ALA A 108 -12.89 2.73 -26.82
CA ALA A 108 -12.95 2.18 -28.16
C ALA A 108 -13.93 2.99 -29.03
N PRO A 109 -13.65 3.15 -30.34
CA PRO A 109 -14.56 3.83 -31.26
C PRO A 109 -15.98 3.27 -31.20
N LEU A 110 -16.96 4.14 -31.37
CA LEU A 110 -18.37 3.79 -31.25
C LEU A 110 -18.77 2.68 -32.23
N GLU A 111 -18.29 2.78 -33.47
CA GLU A 111 -18.53 1.82 -34.55
C GLU A 111 -17.95 0.44 -34.19
N ALA A 112 -16.70 0.41 -33.73
CA ALA A 112 -16.05 -0.84 -33.33
C ALA A 112 -16.79 -1.49 -32.13
N ARG A 113 -17.31 -0.71 -31.20
CA ARG A 113 -18.11 -1.21 -30.08
C ARG A 113 -19.45 -1.80 -30.53
N PHE A 114 -20.09 -1.17 -31.53
CA PHE A 114 -21.30 -1.69 -32.13
C PHE A 114 -21.05 -3.01 -32.84
N GLU A 115 -20.03 -3.08 -33.71
CA GLU A 115 -19.63 -4.33 -34.43
C GLU A 115 -19.37 -5.47 -33.44
N ARG A 116 -18.62 -5.21 -32.37
CA ARG A 116 -18.35 -6.19 -31.30
C ARG A 116 -19.63 -6.63 -30.59
N THR A 117 -20.60 -5.71 -30.41
CA THR A 117 -21.88 -6.01 -29.80
C THR A 117 -22.71 -6.95 -30.70
N VAL A 118 -22.77 -6.69 -31.98
CA VAL A 118 -23.48 -7.54 -32.96
C VAL A 118 -22.79 -8.92 -33.08
N ALA A 119 -21.46 -8.94 -33.11
CA ALA A 119 -20.69 -10.18 -33.22
C ALA A 119 -20.85 -11.13 -32.04
N ARG A 120 -20.98 -10.61 -30.80
CA ARG A 120 -21.11 -11.44 -29.59
C ARG A 120 -22.49 -12.07 -29.39
N ARG A 121 -23.52 -11.61 -30.11
CA ARG A 121 -24.89 -12.16 -30.17
C ARG A 121 -25.50 -12.48 -28.81
N ARG A 122 -25.38 -11.59 -27.82
CA ARG A 122 -26.05 -11.78 -26.52
C ARG A 122 -27.52 -11.45 -26.67
N GLU A 123 -28.37 -12.19 -25.96
CA GLU A 123 -29.80 -11.85 -25.81
C GLU A 123 -29.96 -10.40 -25.32
N ASN A 124 -30.85 -9.66 -25.99
CA ASN A 124 -31.12 -8.22 -25.70
C ASN A 124 -30.02 -7.22 -26.13
N ASP A 125 -29.03 -7.60 -26.92
CA ASP A 125 -28.14 -6.63 -27.56
C ASP A 125 -28.87 -5.88 -28.69
N PRO A 126 -28.67 -4.54 -28.82
CA PRO A 126 -29.30 -3.77 -29.88
C PRO A 126 -28.81 -4.23 -31.26
N VAL A 127 -29.76 -4.39 -32.18
CA VAL A 127 -29.53 -4.90 -33.55
C VAL A 127 -29.21 -3.78 -34.53
N THR A 128 -29.62 -2.53 -34.21
CA THR A 128 -29.36 -1.36 -35.06
C THR A 128 -28.40 -0.40 -34.36
N PHE A 129 -27.68 0.38 -35.16
CA PHE A 129 -26.71 1.34 -34.65
C PHE A 129 -27.37 2.44 -33.80
N GLU A 130 -28.55 2.94 -34.24
CA GLU A 130 -29.30 3.97 -33.53
C GLU A 130 -29.76 3.47 -32.17
N ALA A 131 -30.25 2.23 -32.08
CA ALA A 131 -30.64 1.64 -30.80
C ALA A 131 -29.44 1.43 -29.88
N PHE A 132 -28.27 1.08 -30.45
CA PHE A 132 -27.02 0.97 -29.70
C PHE A 132 -26.60 2.33 -29.12
N VAL A 133 -26.60 3.39 -29.90
CA VAL A 133 -26.25 4.75 -29.49
C VAL A 133 -27.19 5.25 -28.38
N ALA A 134 -28.51 5.04 -28.55
CA ALA A 134 -29.50 5.41 -27.56
C ALA A 134 -29.29 4.69 -26.22
N LEU A 135 -28.95 3.40 -26.26
CA LEU A 135 -28.64 2.61 -25.06
C LEU A 135 -27.33 3.07 -24.40
N ASP A 136 -26.28 3.29 -25.18
CA ASP A 136 -24.97 3.75 -24.71
C ASP A 136 -25.07 5.11 -23.99
N ASN A 137 -25.82 6.04 -24.56
CA ASN A 137 -26.07 7.34 -23.94
C ASN A 137 -26.87 7.24 -22.63
N ARG A 138 -27.87 6.35 -22.57
CA ARG A 138 -28.65 6.11 -21.36
C ARG A 138 -27.81 5.49 -20.23
N GLU A 139 -26.89 4.59 -20.55
CA GLU A 139 -25.98 4.00 -19.56
C GLU A 139 -24.91 4.98 -19.06
N ALA A 140 -24.60 5.99 -19.86
CA ALA A 140 -23.67 7.05 -19.46
C ALA A 140 -24.27 8.02 -18.45
N ALA A 141 -25.55 8.35 -18.60
CA ALA A 141 -26.26 9.32 -17.79
C ALA A 141 -26.95 8.62 -16.63
N GLY A 142 -26.32 8.61 -15.44
CA GLY A 142 -26.90 8.09 -14.20
C GLY A 142 -26.92 9.15 -13.09
N ASP A 143 -27.60 8.85 -12.00
CA ASP A 143 -27.58 9.64 -10.77
C ASP A 143 -26.60 9.08 -9.72
N ALA A 144 -26.46 9.75 -8.57
CA ALA A 144 -25.52 9.37 -7.51
C ALA A 144 -25.80 8.00 -6.88
N THR A 145 -27.03 7.49 -6.96
CA THR A 145 -27.45 6.20 -6.40
C THR A 145 -27.49 5.08 -7.42
N SER A 146 -27.35 5.41 -8.71
CA SER A 146 -27.34 4.48 -9.84
C SER A 146 -25.95 4.34 -10.45
N GLN A 147 -25.87 3.84 -11.67
CA GLN A 147 -24.63 3.81 -12.44
C GLN A 147 -24.38 5.21 -13.02
N ASN A 148 -23.24 5.82 -12.70
CA ASN A 148 -22.78 7.09 -13.27
C ASN A 148 -21.45 6.88 -13.98
N LEU A 149 -21.52 6.24 -15.13
CA LEU A 149 -20.32 5.83 -15.87
C LEU A 149 -19.51 7.04 -16.38
N ALA A 150 -20.17 8.11 -16.77
CA ALA A 150 -19.49 9.31 -17.26
C ALA A 150 -18.59 9.96 -16.20
N GLU A 151 -19.06 10.04 -14.95
CA GLU A 151 -18.26 10.55 -13.85
C GLU A 151 -17.10 9.60 -13.50
N VAL A 152 -17.34 8.29 -13.51
CA VAL A 152 -16.27 7.29 -13.28
C VAL A 152 -15.19 7.37 -14.35
N GLU A 153 -15.56 7.58 -15.62
CA GLU A 153 -14.61 7.76 -16.72
C GLU A 153 -13.70 8.96 -16.53
N MET A 154 -14.20 10.06 -15.95
CA MET A 154 -13.39 11.25 -15.60
C MET A 154 -12.44 11.01 -14.44
N LEU A 155 -12.70 10.03 -13.57
CA LEU A 155 -11.84 9.65 -12.45
C LEU A 155 -10.71 8.70 -12.84
N ALA A 156 -10.64 8.28 -14.12
CA ALA A 156 -9.61 7.35 -14.58
C ALA A 156 -8.21 7.95 -14.49
N ASP A 157 -7.28 7.15 -13.94
CA ASP A 157 -5.87 7.51 -13.84
C ASP A 157 -5.15 7.31 -15.17
N GLU A 158 -5.64 6.37 -16.00
CA GLU A 158 -5.07 5.99 -17.29
C GLU A 158 -6.16 5.67 -18.31
N ILE A 159 -5.86 5.89 -19.59
CA ILE A 159 -6.75 5.54 -20.70
C ILE A 159 -6.04 4.54 -21.60
N LEU A 160 -6.69 3.42 -21.86
CA LEU A 160 -6.23 2.39 -22.81
C LEU A 160 -7.17 2.35 -24.01
N VAL A 161 -6.67 2.77 -25.16
CA VAL A 161 -7.45 2.80 -26.40
C VAL A 161 -7.39 1.42 -27.09
N ASN A 162 -8.57 0.82 -27.26
CA ASN A 162 -8.79 -0.47 -27.92
C ASN A 162 -9.48 -0.25 -29.28
N ASP A 163 -8.71 0.30 -30.21
CA ASP A 163 -9.11 0.69 -31.56
C ASP A 163 -8.69 -0.30 -32.66
N ALA A 164 -8.01 -1.37 -32.28
CA ALA A 164 -7.41 -2.33 -33.20
C ALA A 164 -7.66 -3.79 -32.77
N SER A 165 -6.84 -4.72 -33.25
CA SER A 165 -6.91 -6.15 -32.94
C SER A 165 -6.48 -6.45 -31.50
N LEU A 166 -6.81 -7.66 -31.00
CA LEU A 166 -6.33 -8.14 -29.70
C LEU A 166 -4.80 -8.29 -29.67
N GLU A 167 -4.19 -8.57 -30.80
CA GLU A 167 -2.73 -8.72 -30.94
C GLU A 167 -2.03 -7.36 -30.73
N GLU A 168 -2.65 -6.28 -31.15
CA GLU A 168 -2.16 -4.91 -30.95
C GLU A 168 -2.51 -4.36 -29.55
N LEU A 169 -3.61 -4.80 -28.97
CA LEU A 169 -4.04 -4.40 -27.63
C LEU A 169 -3.10 -4.94 -26.55
N ARG A 170 -2.66 -6.20 -26.65
CA ARG A 170 -1.81 -6.86 -25.65
C ARG A 170 -0.51 -6.11 -25.35
N PRO A 171 0.30 -5.69 -26.34
CA PRO A 171 1.48 -4.88 -26.09
C PRO A 171 1.17 -3.54 -25.40
N LYS A 172 0.04 -2.90 -25.75
CA LYS A 172 -0.39 -1.66 -25.07
C LYS A 172 -0.67 -1.90 -23.58
N ILE A 173 -1.30 -3.05 -23.25
CA ILE A 173 -1.52 -3.46 -21.85
C ILE A 173 -0.19 -3.72 -21.14
N ASP A 174 0.74 -4.46 -21.76
CA ASP A 174 2.03 -4.80 -21.18
C ASP A 174 2.85 -3.53 -20.86
N VAL A 175 2.88 -2.55 -21.76
CA VAL A 175 3.56 -1.27 -21.55
C VAL A 175 2.90 -0.49 -20.40
N LEU A 176 1.58 -0.38 -20.39
CA LEU A 176 0.84 0.34 -19.36
C LEU A 176 1.05 -0.28 -17.98
N VAL A 177 0.80 -1.59 -17.87
CA VAL A 177 0.90 -2.31 -16.58
C VAL A 177 2.35 -2.41 -16.12
N GLY A 178 3.30 -2.62 -17.03
CA GLY A 178 4.74 -2.57 -16.73
C GLY A 178 5.14 -1.23 -16.12
N ARG A 179 4.67 -0.11 -16.69
CA ARG A 179 4.90 1.22 -16.13
C ARG A 179 4.26 1.37 -14.75
N LEU A 180 3.02 0.95 -14.57
CA LEU A 180 2.32 1.02 -13.29
C LEU A 180 3.00 0.18 -12.20
N LEU A 181 3.45 -1.04 -12.52
CA LEU A 181 4.18 -1.90 -11.59
C LEU A 181 5.57 -1.37 -11.23
N THR A 182 6.24 -0.62 -12.13
CA THR A 182 7.56 -0.05 -11.87
C THR A 182 7.50 1.31 -11.17
N GLN A 183 6.44 2.07 -11.35
CA GLN A 183 6.16 3.30 -10.59
C GLN A 183 5.81 2.99 -9.14
N ASP A 184 5.44 1.76 -8.83
CA ASP A 184 5.08 1.34 -7.49
C ASP A 184 6.34 0.97 -6.72
N GLN A 185 6.96 1.94 -6.17
CA GLN A 185 7.26 2.20 -4.77
C GLN A 185 8.07 1.12 -4.08
N ARG A 186 9.08 0.61 -4.77
CA ARG A 186 10.17 0.02 -4.01
C ARG A 186 10.78 1.16 -3.18
N PRO A 187 10.67 1.14 -1.85
CA PRO A 187 11.21 2.21 -1.02
C PRO A 187 12.72 2.32 -1.24
N GLY A 188 13.24 3.53 -1.22
CA GLY A 188 14.68 3.74 -1.17
C GLY A 188 15.27 3.00 0.03
N TRP A 189 16.57 2.67 -0.03
CA TRP A 189 17.22 1.89 1.02
C TRP A 189 17.12 2.55 2.41
N ASP A 190 17.21 3.87 2.48
CA ASP A 190 17.08 4.58 3.75
C ASP A 190 15.69 4.44 4.34
N GLN A 191 14.65 4.60 3.51
CA GLN A 191 13.26 4.40 3.92
C GLN A 191 13.04 2.97 4.39
N TYR A 192 13.49 1.99 3.61
CA TYR A 192 13.34 0.56 3.92
C TYR A 192 13.96 0.21 5.27
N PHE A 193 15.21 0.61 5.53
CA PHE A 193 15.86 0.29 6.81
C PHE A 193 15.27 1.05 7.98
N MET A 194 14.80 2.28 7.77
CA MET A 194 14.14 3.03 8.83
C MET A 194 12.75 2.47 9.16
N ASP A 195 12.00 1.97 8.17
CA ASP A 195 10.73 1.29 8.41
C ASP A 195 10.93 -0.02 9.18
N ILE A 196 11.99 -0.78 8.87
CA ILE A 196 12.36 -1.95 9.67
C ILE A 196 12.72 -1.52 11.10
N ALA A 197 13.48 -0.44 11.30
CA ALA A 197 13.79 0.07 12.63
C ALA A 197 12.52 0.41 13.42
N ARG A 198 11.48 0.96 12.78
CA ARG A 198 10.16 1.21 13.39
C ARG A 198 9.47 -0.10 13.79
N VAL A 199 9.52 -1.12 12.94
CA VAL A 199 8.98 -2.44 13.27
C VAL A 199 9.74 -3.05 14.45
N VAL A 200 11.07 -2.96 14.47
CA VAL A 200 11.90 -3.41 15.60
C VAL A 200 11.54 -2.66 16.89
N ALA A 201 11.28 -1.34 16.82
CA ALA A 201 10.86 -0.54 17.97
C ALA A 201 9.53 -1.01 18.57
N SER A 202 8.63 -1.61 17.77
CA SER A 202 7.35 -2.14 18.29
C SER A 202 7.54 -3.24 19.33
N ARG A 203 8.68 -3.93 19.32
CA ARG A 203 9.05 -4.97 20.30
C ARG A 203 9.50 -4.41 21.65
N SER A 204 9.82 -3.12 21.74
CA SER A 204 10.25 -2.52 22.99
C SER A 204 9.19 -2.63 24.08
N ASN A 205 9.62 -3.01 25.27
CA ASN A 205 8.81 -3.05 26.49
C ASN A 205 8.95 -1.80 27.37
N CYS A 206 9.65 -0.76 26.91
CA CYS A 206 9.83 0.47 27.67
C CYS A 206 8.51 1.24 27.80
N MET A 207 8.16 1.60 29.04
CA MET A 207 6.93 2.33 29.36
C MET A 207 6.92 3.78 28.82
N LYS A 208 8.08 4.36 28.55
CA LYS A 208 8.17 5.77 28.17
C LYS A 208 8.26 5.99 26.66
N ARG A 209 9.08 5.19 25.98
CA ARG A 209 9.34 5.41 24.56
C ARG A 209 9.82 4.12 23.90
N LYS A 210 9.31 3.84 22.72
CA LYS A 210 9.75 2.72 21.90
C LYS A 210 10.79 3.23 20.89
N VAL A 211 12.04 2.83 21.06
CA VAL A 211 13.16 3.23 20.23
C VAL A 211 13.90 1.97 19.74
N ALA A 212 14.42 2.02 18.55
CA ALA A 212 15.23 0.94 18.01
C ALA A 212 16.28 1.45 17.05
N ALA A 213 17.26 0.58 16.81
CA ALA A 213 18.28 0.74 15.79
C ALA A 213 18.46 -0.52 14.97
N VAL A 214 18.82 -0.35 13.70
CA VAL A 214 19.16 -1.41 12.74
C VAL A 214 20.53 -1.09 12.18
N ILE A 215 21.45 -2.04 12.24
CA ILE A 215 22.82 -1.91 11.71
C ILE A 215 22.90 -2.65 10.37
N VAL A 216 23.42 -1.96 9.37
CA VAL A 216 23.43 -2.40 7.98
C VAL A 216 24.85 -2.32 7.42
N LEU A 217 25.29 -3.39 6.77
CA LEU A 217 26.51 -3.45 5.97
C LEU A 217 26.17 -4.01 4.58
N ASP A 218 26.67 -3.37 3.52
CA ASP A 218 26.42 -3.78 2.13
C ASP A 218 24.95 -4.05 1.81
N LYS A 219 24.07 -3.16 2.29
CA LYS A 219 22.61 -3.27 2.15
C LYS A 219 22.01 -4.55 2.79
N ARG A 220 22.71 -5.14 3.77
CA ARG A 220 22.22 -6.27 4.57
C ARG A 220 22.14 -5.87 6.02
N ILE A 221 21.03 -6.23 6.67
CA ILE A 221 20.87 -6.06 8.10
C ILE A 221 21.75 -7.09 8.80
N ILE A 222 22.68 -6.62 9.62
CA ILE A 222 23.62 -7.47 10.36
C ILE A 222 23.33 -7.49 11.86
N SER A 223 22.60 -6.48 12.39
CA SER A 223 22.13 -6.48 13.77
C SER A 223 20.92 -5.56 13.94
N THR A 224 20.13 -5.85 14.98
CA THR A 224 19.00 -5.00 15.40
C THR A 224 19.00 -4.86 16.91
N GLY A 225 18.47 -3.76 17.42
CA GLY A 225 18.28 -3.55 18.85
C GLY A 225 17.10 -2.64 19.13
N TYR A 226 16.35 -2.94 20.16
CA TYR A 226 15.29 -2.07 20.71
C TYR A 226 15.58 -1.80 22.18
N ASN A 227 15.05 -0.69 22.71
CA ASN A 227 15.29 -0.34 24.10
C ASN A 227 14.45 -1.18 25.06
N GLY A 228 15.07 -1.55 26.15
CA GLY A 228 14.46 -2.38 27.20
C GLY A 228 15.46 -2.73 28.30
N THR A 229 14.96 -3.31 29.39
CA THR A 229 15.81 -3.82 30.48
C THR A 229 16.72 -4.94 29.99
N PRO A 230 17.91 -5.13 30.59
CA PRO A 230 18.86 -6.16 30.21
C PRO A 230 18.29 -7.58 30.26
N ARG A 231 18.90 -8.48 29.48
CA ARG A 231 18.50 -9.88 29.44
C ARG A 231 18.54 -10.52 30.82
N GLY A 232 17.52 -11.27 31.17
CA GLY A 232 17.40 -11.97 32.45
C GLY A 232 16.87 -11.11 33.59
N THR A 233 16.65 -9.81 33.38
CA THR A 233 15.99 -8.93 34.36
C THR A 233 14.49 -8.76 34.06
N LYS A 234 13.75 -8.29 35.03
CA LYS A 234 12.32 -8.00 34.89
C LYS A 234 12.09 -6.94 33.80
N ASN A 235 11.10 -7.15 32.93
CA ASN A 235 10.78 -6.22 31.85
C ASN A 235 10.35 -4.84 32.37
N CYS A 236 10.64 -3.78 31.65
CA CYS A 236 10.30 -2.41 32.03
C CYS A 236 8.79 -2.24 32.27
N ASN A 237 7.94 -2.77 31.40
CA ASN A 237 6.47 -2.73 31.53
C ASN A 237 5.93 -3.61 32.67
N GLU A 238 6.75 -4.45 33.27
CA GLU A 238 6.43 -5.27 34.43
C GLU A 238 6.98 -4.66 35.74
N GLY A 239 7.46 -3.41 35.69
CA GLY A 239 8.06 -2.72 36.81
C GLY A 239 9.57 -2.87 36.93
N GLY A 240 10.26 -3.44 35.92
CA GLY A 240 11.70 -3.70 35.95
C GLY A 240 12.59 -2.43 35.88
N CYS A 241 12.05 -1.28 35.50
CA CYS A 241 12.77 0.01 35.53
C CYS A 241 11.98 1.03 36.37
N PRO A 242 12.38 1.29 37.62
CA PRO A 242 11.69 2.23 38.51
C PRO A 242 11.53 3.63 37.90
N ARG A 243 12.59 4.17 37.30
CA ARG A 243 12.56 5.49 36.63
C ARG A 243 11.46 5.57 35.54
N CYS A 244 11.33 4.56 34.70
CA CYS A 244 10.30 4.55 33.67
C CYS A 244 8.90 4.38 34.23
N ASN A 245 8.73 3.56 35.25
CA ASN A 245 7.45 3.27 35.89
C ASN A 245 6.98 4.46 36.79
N ASN A 246 7.89 5.20 37.38
CA ASN A 246 7.56 6.42 38.13
C ASN A 246 7.24 7.63 37.23
N MET A 247 7.16 7.43 35.91
CA MET A 247 6.83 8.47 34.94
C MET A 247 7.69 9.75 35.07
N ALA A 248 8.95 9.62 35.50
CA ALA A 248 9.89 10.74 35.66
C ALA A 248 9.92 11.66 34.43
N PRO A 249 10.10 12.97 34.51
CA PRO A 249 10.14 13.87 33.36
C PRO A 249 11.16 13.44 32.31
N SER A 250 10.89 13.74 31.03
CA SER A 250 11.79 13.36 29.93
C SER A 250 13.16 14.06 30.12
N GLY A 251 14.24 13.30 29.95
CA GLY A 251 15.61 13.83 30.05
C GLY A 251 16.16 13.96 31.50
N THR A 252 15.39 13.59 32.55
CA THR A 252 15.85 13.61 33.95
C THR A 252 16.25 12.23 34.44
N SER A 253 17.16 12.13 35.43
CA SER A 253 17.60 10.87 36.05
C SER A 253 17.91 9.78 35.07
N LEU A 254 18.64 10.10 33.99
CA LEU A 254 18.95 9.14 32.91
C LEU A 254 19.92 8.07 33.38
N ASP A 255 20.78 8.37 34.35
CA ASP A 255 21.72 7.50 35.04
C ASP A 255 21.00 6.40 35.86
N GLU A 256 19.77 6.64 36.30
CA GLU A 256 18.93 5.65 37.00
C GLU A 256 18.13 4.74 36.04
N CYS A 257 18.21 4.97 34.74
CA CYS A 257 17.43 4.22 33.76
C CYS A 257 18.04 2.84 33.53
N LEU A 258 17.33 1.79 33.91
CA LEU A 258 17.77 0.40 33.69
C LEU A 258 17.53 -0.11 32.27
N CYS A 259 16.89 0.67 31.42
CA CYS A 259 16.70 0.27 30.02
C CYS A 259 17.94 0.62 29.19
N SER A 260 18.59 -0.38 28.62
CA SER A 260 19.54 -0.20 27.52
C SER A 260 18.88 0.46 26.32
N HIS A 261 19.61 1.25 25.58
CA HIS A 261 19.12 1.91 24.38
C HIS A 261 19.08 0.98 23.16
N GLY A 262 18.33 1.34 22.12
CA GLY A 262 18.24 0.54 20.92
C GLY A 262 19.58 0.36 20.20
N GLU A 263 20.36 1.45 20.11
CA GLU A 263 21.72 1.44 19.55
C GLU A 263 22.68 0.56 20.35
N GLU A 264 22.65 0.70 21.68
CA GLU A 264 23.43 -0.11 22.60
C GLU A 264 23.14 -1.61 22.39
N ASN A 265 21.85 -1.98 22.43
CA ASN A 265 21.44 -3.36 22.23
C ASN A 265 21.81 -3.91 20.85
N ALA A 266 21.74 -3.09 19.79
CA ALA A 266 22.15 -3.49 18.44
C ALA A 266 23.66 -3.79 18.39
N ILE A 267 24.50 -2.96 19.02
CA ILE A 267 25.96 -3.13 19.08
C ILE A 267 26.32 -4.37 19.92
N VAL A 268 25.72 -4.48 21.10
CA VAL A 268 25.97 -5.62 22.02
C VAL A 268 25.51 -6.93 21.38
N GLN A 269 24.37 -6.94 20.69
CA GLN A 269 23.90 -8.12 19.96
C GLN A 269 24.87 -8.56 18.87
N ALA A 270 25.42 -7.64 18.10
CA ALA A 270 26.44 -7.95 17.09
C ALA A 270 27.71 -8.50 17.73
N SER A 271 28.19 -7.86 18.80
CA SER A 271 29.36 -8.31 19.56
C SER A 271 29.17 -9.72 20.14
N TYR A 272 28.00 -10.01 20.70
CA TYR A 272 27.67 -11.31 21.26
C TYR A 272 27.72 -12.45 20.22
N HIS A 273 27.36 -12.14 18.97
CA HIS A 273 27.40 -13.10 17.84
C HIS A 273 28.66 -13.03 17.02
N GLY A 274 29.67 -12.25 17.40
CA GLY A 274 30.93 -12.11 16.67
C GLY A 274 30.82 -11.45 15.31
N VAL A 275 29.79 -10.58 15.12
CA VAL A 275 29.56 -9.86 13.88
C VAL A 275 30.30 -8.52 13.90
N SER A 276 31.18 -8.29 12.92
CA SER A 276 31.92 -7.03 12.78
C SER A 276 30.95 -5.90 12.34
N LEU A 277 31.09 -4.75 12.99
CA LEU A 277 30.34 -3.52 12.67
C LEU A 277 31.17 -2.50 11.90
N LYS A 278 32.42 -2.83 11.56
CA LYS A 278 33.33 -1.95 10.84
C LYS A 278 32.69 -1.52 9.50
N ASP A 279 32.75 -0.23 9.24
CA ASP A 279 32.22 0.43 8.02
C ASP A 279 30.70 0.31 7.84
N ALA A 280 29.95 -0.14 8.84
CA ALA A 280 28.51 -0.25 8.79
C ALA A 280 27.81 1.12 8.90
N THR A 281 26.53 1.17 8.53
CA THR A 281 25.59 2.28 8.76
C THR A 281 24.58 1.85 9.84
N ILE A 282 24.34 2.71 10.83
CA ILE A 282 23.27 2.49 11.81
C ILE A 282 22.08 3.39 11.52
N TYR A 283 20.90 2.80 11.41
CA TYR A 283 19.61 3.49 11.28
C TYR A 283 18.92 3.48 12.63
N SER A 284 18.71 4.64 13.23
CA SER A 284 18.06 4.78 14.53
C SER A 284 16.78 5.59 14.43
N THR A 285 15.73 5.15 15.11
CA THR A 285 14.45 5.88 15.16
C THR A 285 14.55 7.23 15.88
N PHE A 286 15.57 7.39 16.75
CA PHE A 286 15.94 8.64 17.42
C PHE A 286 17.43 8.95 17.26
N ALA A 287 17.79 10.22 17.34
CA ALA A 287 19.19 10.63 17.38
C ALA A 287 19.89 10.02 18.60
N PRO A 288 21.09 9.41 18.44
CA PRO A 288 21.82 8.75 19.51
C PRO A 288 22.21 9.74 20.63
N CYS A 289 22.13 9.29 21.88
CA CYS A 289 22.66 10.04 23.03
C CYS A 289 24.18 9.95 23.08
N LEU A 290 24.81 10.71 23.98
CA LEU A 290 26.25 10.74 24.15
C LEU A 290 26.87 9.35 24.46
N MET A 291 26.19 8.52 25.25
CA MET A 291 26.67 7.16 25.56
C MET A 291 26.66 6.28 24.30
N CYS A 292 25.54 6.28 23.58
CA CYS A 292 25.42 5.54 22.33
C CYS A 292 26.42 6.04 21.27
N ALA A 293 26.67 7.35 21.20
CA ALA A 293 27.67 7.90 20.27
C ALA A 293 29.08 7.34 20.52
N LYS A 294 29.51 7.25 21.78
CA LYS A 294 30.81 6.62 22.13
C LYS A 294 30.89 5.15 21.67
N MET A 295 29.82 4.40 21.89
CA MET A 295 29.77 2.98 21.47
C MET A 295 29.78 2.85 19.93
N ILE A 296 29.02 3.68 19.22
CA ILE A 296 28.98 3.73 17.75
C ILE A 296 30.37 4.00 17.18
N ILE A 297 31.07 5.02 17.69
CA ILE A 297 32.43 5.37 17.26
C ILE A 297 33.39 4.18 17.50
N ASN A 298 33.41 3.66 18.72
CA ASN A 298 34.34 2.59 19.10
C ASN A 298 34.05 1.26 18.41
N SER A 299 32.84 1.03 17.90
CA SER A 299 32.47 -0.16 17.12
C SER A 299 32.86 -0.09 15.65
N GLY A 300 33.39 1.06 15.17
CA GLY A 300 33.81 1.25 13.79
C GLY A 300 32.70 1.53 12.80
N ILE A 301 31.50 1.88 13.26
CA ILE A 301 30.40 2.33 12.42
C ILE A 301 30.78 3.66 11.77
N ARG A 302 30.57 3.80 10.46
CA ARG A 302 30.97 4.97 9.68
C ARG A 302 29.86 6.02 9.49
N GLU A 303 28.59 5.59 9.60
CA GLU A 303 27.45 6.48 9.33
C GLU A 303 26.29 6.23 10.29
N VAL A 304 25.67 7.34 10.73
CA VAL A 304 24.46 7.36 11.56
C VAL A 304 23.34 8.05 10.78
N VAL A 305 22.26 7.30 10.52
CA VAL A 305 21.00 7.81 9.94
C VAL A 305 19.94 7.80 11.04
N TYR A 306 19.35 8.94 11.36
CA TYR A 306 18.33 9.01 12.41
C TYR A 306 17.05 9.70 11.93
N ASN A 307 15.90 9.34 12.52
CA ASN A 307 14.61 9.90 12.11
C ASN A 307 14.25 11.13 12.97
N LEU A 308 14.05 10.95 14.26
CA LEU A 308 13.64 12.02 15.17
C LEU A 308 14.84 12.59 15.92
N ASN A 309 14.84 13.91 16.11
CA ASN A 309 15.87 14.57 16.88
C ASN A 309 15.56 14.53 18.38
N TYR A 310 16.59 14.68 19.20
CA TYR A 310 16.50 14.75 20.66
C TYR A 310 17.22 16.01 21.16
N PRO A 311 16.61 16.81 22.07
CA PRO A 311 17.13 18.14 22.45
C PRO A 311 18.51 18.17 23.11
N LEU A 312 19.06 17.05 23.57
CA LEU A 312 20.31 16.97 24.35
C LEU A 312 21.48 16.34 23.57
N ASN A 313 21.51 16.46 22.24
CA ASN A 313 22.42 15.70 21.40
C ASN A 313 23.69 16.45 20.96
N ASP A 314 23.87 17.72 21.29
CA ASP A 314 24.98 18.54 20.77
C ASP A 314 26.35 17.91 21.02
N SER A 315 26.57 17.32 22.20
CA SER A 315 27.83 16.64 22.55
C SER A 315 28.03 15.35 21.72
N ALA A 316 26.97 14.60 21.43
CA ALA A 316 27.05 13.41 20.60
C ALA A 316 27.43 13.77 19.15
N PHE A 317 26.78 14.77 18.56
CA PHE A 317 27.09 15.22 17.20
C PHE A 317 28.47 15.86 17.06
N ARG A 318 28.93 16.58 18.09
CA ARG A 318 30.32 17.06 18.12
C ARG A 318 31.33 15.92 18.07
N LEU A 319 31.12 14.83 18.86
CA LEU A 319 31.98 13.66 18.82
C LEU A 319 31.94 12.93 17.47
N PHE A 320 30.76 12.77 16.86
CA PHE A 320 30.65 12.18 15.54
C PHE A 320 31.44 12.98 14.50
N LYS A 321 31.32 14.30 14.52
CA LYS A 321 32.08 15.19 13.62
C LYS A 321 33.60 15.05 13.83
N GLU A 322 34.07 15.03 15.08
CA GLU A 322 35.48 14.88 15.44
C GLU A 322 36.03 13.51 15.00
N ALA A 323 35.22 12.45 15.18
CA ALA A 323 35.58 11.09 14.77
C ALA A 323 35.39 10.80 13.26
N GLY A 324 34.92 11.77 12.49
CA GLY A 324 34.68 11.61 11.05
C GLY A 324 33.47 10.72 10.70
N ILE A 325 32.54 10.53 11.64
CA ILE A 325 31.29 9.76 11.42
C ILE A 325 30.28 10.61 10.66
N ALA A 326 29.81 10.12 9.52
CA ALA A 326 28.75 10.79 8.78
C ALA A 326 27.41 10.72 9.53
N THR A 327 26.69 11.85 9.60
CA THR A 327 25.36 11.91 10.27
C THR A 327 24.33 12.51 9.35
N ARG A 328 23.18 11.85 9.22
CA ARG A 328 22.04 12.31 8.40
C ARG A 328 20.73 12.17 9.15
N GLN A 329 19.90 13.21 9.08
CA GLN A 329 18.50 13.09 9.51
C GLN A 329 17.63 12.68 8.33
N LEU A 330 16.90 11.58 8.48
CA LEU A 330 15.90 11.12 7.53
C LEU A 330 14.52 11.58 7.97
N LYS A 331 14.03 12.66 7.37
CA LYS A 331 12.64 13.10 7.58
C LYS A 331 11.73 12.22 6.72
N LEU A 332 10.99 11.35 7.36
CA LEU A 332 9.99 10.51 6.70
C LEU A 332 8.69 11.30 6.56
N THR A 333 8.14 11.34 5.37
CA THR A 333 6.75 11.74 5.16
C THR A 333 5.85 10.67 5.79
N THR A 334 5.03 11.10 6.72
CA THR A 334 3.98 10.27 7.38
C THR A 334 2.92 9.86 6.38
#